data_d05a0cac4e5418b1dcc4411de99f3a7a
#
_entry.id   d05a0cac4e5418b1dcc4411de99f3a7a
#
_cell.length_a   1.000
_cell.length_b   1.000
_cell.length_c   1.000
_cell.angle_alpha   90.00
_cell.angle_beta   90.00
_cell.angle_gamma   90.00
#
_symmetry.space_group_name_H-M   'P 1'
#
loop_
_entity.id
_entity.type
_entity.pdbx_description
1 polymer ?
#
loop_
_entity_poly.entity_id
_entity_poly.type
_entity_poly.pdbx_seq_one_letter_code
_entity_poly.pdbx_strand_id
1 'polypeptide(L)'
;DKDLNKSLETVMGDFAIVSREPIIREYDHEVQGNTILKPLAGAQADAPQDGSVVDIDGSDKCMAMACAILPEWGKTDPYAMGTGTVDECVRQLILVGSNPDKIGLLDNFCMGNPEDPAELGRLVECVKAIAKAADAYNAPFISGKDSFYNYFETEDGPINVPVTFLCSGFGVVE
;
A
#
# COMPACT_ATOMS: atom_id res chain seq x y z
N ASP A 1 25.04 14.85 -7.99
CA ASP A 1 25.31 14.21 -9.28
C ASP A 1 25.72 15.27 -10.30
N LYS A 2 26.71 14.95 -11.16
CA LYS A 2 27.22 15.91 -12.16
C LYS A 2 26.45 15.86 -13.48
N ASP A 3 25.66 14.81 -13.69
CA ASP A 3 24.85 14.62 -14.91
C ASP A 3 23.43 14.28 -14.52
N LEU A 4 22.59 15.30 -14.45
CA LEU A 4 21.18 15.16 -14.07
C LEU A 4 20.36 14.39 -15.10
N ASN A 5 20.71 14.46 -16.37
CA ASN A 5 20.02 13.73 -17.43
C ASN A 5 20.23 12.22 -17.26
N LYS A 6 21.50 11.82 -17.02
CA LYS A 6 21.81 10.42 -16.76
C LYS A 6 21.16 9.91 -15.48
N SER A 7 21.09 10.75 -14.44
CA SER A 7 20.41 10.40 -13.20
C SER A 7 18.91 10.20 -13.44
N LEU A 8 18.28 11.08 -14.22
CA LEU A 8 16.87 10.96 -14.58
C LEU A 8 16.61 9.68 -15.39
N GLU A 9 17.42 9.41 -16.42
CA GLU A 9 17.31 8.18 -17.21
C GLU A 9 17.46 6.92 -16.34
N THR A 10 18.38 6.94 -15.38
CA THR A 10 18.58 5.82 -14.46
C THR A 10 17.35 5.60 -13.58
N VAL A 11 16.79 6.67 -13.01
CA VAL A 11 15.58 6.58 -12.16
C VAL A 11 14.39 6.11 -12.99
N MET A 12 14.16 6.70 -14.16
CA MET A 12 13.03 6.32 -15.02
C MET A 12 13.14 4.89 -15.59
N GLY A 13 14.35 4.35 -15.67
CA GLY A 13 14.60 2.98 -16.11
C GLY A 13 14.61 1.95 -14.96
N ASP A 14 14.45 2.37 -13.71
CA ASP A 14 14.43 1.47 -12.57
C ASP A 14 13.16 0.63 -12.55
N PHE A 15 13.28 -0.67 -12.20
CA PHE A 15 12.14 -1.58 -12.11
C PHE A 15 11.07 -1.14 -11.09
N ALA A 16 11.42 -0.33 -10.11
CA ALA A 16 10.46 0.26 -9.17
C ALA A 16 9.57 1.35 -9.80
N ILE A 17 10.02 1.95 -10.93
CA ILE A 17 9.36 3.09 -11.59
C ILE A 17 8.68 2.70 -12.90
N VAL A 18 9.11 1.63 -13.58
CA VAL A 18 8.54 1.22 -14.86
C VAL A 18 7.04 0.95 -14.77
N SER A 19 6.34 1.09 -15.90
CA SER A 19 4.90 0.86 -15.99
C SER A 19 4.49 -0.53 -15.51
N ARG A 20 3.44 -0.58 -14.70
CA ARG A 20 2.77 -1.81 -14.24
C ARG A 20 1.54 -2.15 -15.08
N GLU A 21 1.32 -1.44 -16.18
CA GLU A 21 0.17 -1.67 -17.06
C GLU A 21 -0.02 -3.13 -17.48
N PRO A 22 1.03 -3.90 -17.85
CA PRO A 22 0.86 -5.32 -18.17
C PRO A 22 0.31 -6.14 -17.00
N ILE A 23 0.71 -5.82 -15.76
CA ILE A 23 0.21 -6.50 -14.55
C ILE A 23 -1.23 -6.08 -14.24
N ILE A 24 -1.53 -4.77 -14.35
CA ILE A 24 -2.87 -4.23 -14.10
C ILE A 24 -3.89 -4.80 -15.08
N ARG A 25 -3.50 -4.95 -16.37
CA ARG A 25 -4.38 -5.46 -17.41
C ARG A 25 -4.43 -6.97 -17.51
N GLU A 26 -3.52 -7.64 -16.80
CA GLU A 26 -3.54 -9.10 -16.76
C GLU A 26 -4.75 -9.54 -15.93
N TYR A 27 -5.63 -10.34 -16.53
CA TYR A 27 -6.72 -11.00 -15.84
C TYR A 27 -7.73 -10.05 -15.13
N ASP A 28 -8.97 -10.13 -15.49
CA ASP A 28 -10.19 -9.71 -14.77
C ASP A 28 -10.19 -8.38 -13.98
N HIS A 29 -9.41 -7.38 -14.35
CA HIS A 29 -9.30 -6.13 -13.57
C HIS A 29 -10.58 -5.26 -13.56
N GLU A 30 -11.58 -5.55 -14.36
CA GLU A 30 -12.87 -4.83 -14.42
C GLU A 30 -14.05 -5.79 -14.66
N VAL A 31 -14.08 -6.91 -13.97
CA VAL A 31 -15.00 -8.04 -14.21
C VAL A 31 -16.49 -7.65 -14.25
N GLN A 32 -16.96 -6.85 -13.31
CA GLN A 32 -18.38 -6.50 -13.21
C GLN A 32 -18.73 -5.22 -13.99
N GLY A 33 -17.75 -4.48 -14.46
CA GLY A 33 -17.98 -3.24 -15.19
C GLY A 33 -18.46 -2.05 -14.34
N ASN A 34 -18.42 -2.17 -13.01
CA ASN A 34 -18.93 -1.15 -12.08
C ASN A 34 -17.86 -0.15 -11.63
N THR A 35 -16.70 -0.15 -12.28
CA THR A 35 -15.61 0.75 -11.90
C THR A 35 -15.84 2.16 -12.43
N ILE A 36 -16.07 3.10 -11.53
CA ILE A 36 -16.28 4.52 -11.83
C ILE A 36 -14.94 5.21 -12.13
N LEU A 37 -13.98 5.09 -11.23
CA LEU A 37 -12.59 5.52 -11.44
C LEU A 37 -11.71 4.29 -11.57
N LYS A 38 -11.15 4.14 -12.77
CA LYS A 38 -10.36 2.96 -13.16
C LYS A 38 -8.91 3.06 -12.68
N PRO A 39 -8.23 1.92 -12.48
CA PRO A 39 -6.79 1.90 -12.18
C PRO A 39 -5.94 2.56 -13.27
N LEU A 40 -6.41 2.53 -14.50
CA LEU A 40 -5.85 3.27 -15.63
C LEU A 40 -6.90 4.24 -16.15
N ALA A 41 -6.68 5.53 -15.93
CA ALA A 41 -7.60 6.61 -16.27
C ALA A 41 -7.17 7.40 -17.51
N GLY A 42 -7.87 8.49 -17.77
CA GLY A 42 -7.67 9.34 -18.95
C GLY A 42 -8.38 8.84 -20.19
N ALA A 43 -8.38 9.64 -21.24
CA ALA A 43 -9.10 9.37 -22.48
C ALA A 43 -8.63 8.11 -23.21
N GLN A 44 -7.37 7.71 -22.99
CA GLN A 44 -6.77 6.50 -23.57
C GLN A 44 -6.69 5.34 -22.59
N ALA A 45 -7.14 5.53 -21.34
CA ALA A 45 -7.07 4.56 -20.27
C ALA A 45 -5.64 4.00 -20.07
N ASP A 46 -4.66 4.89 -20.03
CA ASP A 46 -3.23 4.59 -19.92
C ASP A 46 -2.51 5.36 -18.78
N ALA A 47 -3.23 6.23 -18.08
CA ALA A 47 -2.71 7.00 -16.96
C ALA A 47 -2.94 6.23 -15.64
N PRO A 48 -1.88 5.73 -14.97
CA PRO A 48 -2.03 4.97 -13.73
C PRO A 48 -2.60 5.84 -12.61
N GLN A 49 -3.43 5.23 -11.76
CA GLN A 49 -4.05 5.80 -10.57
C GLN A 49 -3.63 5.00 -9.35
N ASP A 50 -3.45 5.68 -8.21
CA ASP A 50 -3.13 5.03 -6.94
C ASP A 50 -4.39 4.55 -6.18
N GLY A 51 -5.56 5.01 -6.59
CA GLY A 51 -6.83 4.59 -6.03
C GLY A 51 -7.87 4.30 -7.11
N SER A 52 -8.92 3.62 -6.73
CA SER A 52 -10.05 3.32 -7.60
C SER A 52 -11.38 3.60 -6.89
N VAL A 53 -12.45 3.79 -7.68
CA VAL A 53 -13.80 3.97 -7.17
C VAL A 53 -14.73 3.00 -7.88
N VAL A 54 -15.54 2.27 -7.09
CA VAL A 54 -16.45 1.24 -7.58
C VAL A 54 -17.86 1.55 -7.10
N ASP A 55 -18.81 1.48 -8.01
CA ASP A 55 -20.24 1.41 -7.69
C ASP A 55 -20.57 0.01 -7.14
N ILE A 56 -21.16 -0.06 -5.97
CA ILE A 56 -21.48 -1.33 -5.31
C ILE A 56 -22.89 -1.80 -5.64
N ASP A 57 -23.87 -0.89 -5.62
CA ASP A 57 -25.28 -1.25 -5.63
C ASP A 57 -26.16 -0.33 -6.50
N GLY A 58 -25.55 0.58 -7.27
CA GLY A 58 -26.27 1.56 -8.09
C GLY A 58 -26.91 2.69 -7.28
N SER A 59 -26.48 2.88 -6.02
CA SER A 59 -26.89 4.02 -5.21
C SER A 59 -26.07 5.28 -5.54
N ASP A 60 -26.37 6.39 -4.85
CA ASP A 60 -25.59 7.62 -4.96
C ASP A 60 -24.24 7.54 -4.23
N LYS A 61 -23.90 6.36 -3.66
CA LYS A 61 -22.66 6.14 -2.92
C LYS A 61 -21.78 5.11 -3.60
N CYS A 62 -20.51 5.42 -3.68
CA CYS A 62 -19.50 4.53 -4.23
C CYS A 62 -18.45 4.18 -3.16
N MET A 63 -17.69 3.14 -3.41
CA MET A 63 -16.57 2.73 -2.57
C MET A 63 -15.25 3.13 -3.23
N ALA A 64 -14.47 3.97 -2.54
CA ALA A 64 -13.06 4.19 -2.87
C ALA A 64 -12.20 3.08 -2.28
N MET A 65 -11.16 2.70 -3.00
CA MET A 65 -10.15 1.72 -2.57
C MET A 65 -8.76 2.22 -2.91
N ALA A 66 -7.81 2.01 -1.98
CA ALA A 66 -6.40 2.32 -2.19
C ALA A 66 -5.52 1.33 -1.42
N CYS A 67 -4.26 1.21 -1.87
CA CYS A 67 -3.26 0.40 -1.19
C CYS A 67 -1.94 1.17 -1.14
N ALA A 68 -1.23 1.07 -0.02
CA ALA A 68 0.08 1.67 0.16
C ALA A 68 1.07 0.67 0.77
N ILE A 69 2.34 0.78 0.39
CA ILE A 69 3.40 -0.11 0.84
C ILE A 69 4.77 0.58 0.71
N LEU A 70 5.54 0.64 1.80
CA LEU A 70 6.86 1.31 1.84
C LEU A 70 7.95 0.37 2.41
N PRO A 71 8.22 -0.80 1.82
CA PRO A 71 9.09 -1.83 2.42
C PRO A 71 10.55 -1.36 2.55
N GLU A 72 11.02 -0.48 1.67
CA GLU A 72 12.38 0.04 1.74
C GLU A 72 12.62 0.89 3.00
N TRP A 73 11.59 1.60 3.48
CA TRP A 73 11.67 2.35 4.73
C TRP A 73 11.77 1.41 5.94
N GLY A 74 11.08 0.28 5.91
CA GLY A 74 11.10 -0.72 6.98
C GLY A 74 12.47 -1.33 7.25
N LYS A 75 13.37 -1.31 6.27
CA LYS A 75 14.75 -1.78 6.44
C LYS A 75 15.54 -0.92 7.43
N THR A 76 15.23 0.37 7.51
CA THR A 76 15.95 1.35 8.34
C THR A 76 15.13 1.88 9.50
N ASP A 77 13.84 2.13 9.27
CA ASP A 77 12.94 2.70 10.27
C ASP A 77 11.51 2.12 10.11
N PRO A 78 11.20 1.03 10.82
CA PRO A 78 9.87 0.42 10.80
C PRO A 78 8.75 1.35 11.30
N TYR A 79 9.09 2.30 12.20
CA TYR A 79 8.12 3.28 12.68
C TYR A 79 7.75 4.28 11.58
N ALA A 80 8.75 4.82 10.88
CA ALA A 80 8.52 5.70 9.73
C ALA A 80 7.76 4.97 8.62
N MET A 81 8.11 3.71 8.33
CA MET A 81 7.38 2.88 7.37
C MET A 81 5.89 2.78 7.75
N GLY A 82 5.57 2.42 8.99
CA GLY A 82 4.18 2.27 9.43
C GLY A 82 3.38 3.57 9.30
N THR A 83 3.94 4.69 9.79
CA THR A 83 3.29 6.01 9.69
C THR A 83 3.11 6.44 8.25
N GLY A 84 4.16 6.34 7.42
CA GLY A 84 4.14 6.75 6.02
C GLY A 84 3.17 5.94 5.19
N THR A 85 3.09 4.63 5.41
CA THR A 85 2.17 3.74 4.69
C THR A 85 0.69 4.08 4.99
N VAL A 86 0.35 4.37 6.25
CA VAL A 86 -1.02 4.80 6.60
C VAL A 86 -1.32 6.17 5.99
N ASP A 87 -0.40 7.13 6.10
CA ASP A 87 -0.55 8.47 5.52
C ASP A 87 -0.76 8.41 4.00
N GLU A 88 0.03 7.62 3.30
CA GLU A 88 -0.08 7.44 1.85
C GLU A 88 -1.44 6.84 1.47
N CYS A 89 -1.87 5.78 2.15
CA CYS A 89 -3.16 5.13 1.89
C CYS A 89 -4.33 6.09 2.08
N VAL A 90 -4.35 6.86 3.17
CA VAL A 90 -5.39 7.86 3.44
C VAL A 90 -5.40 8.97 2.38
N ARG A 91 -4.22 9.47 1.98
CA ARG A 91 -4.12 10.49 0.91
C ARG A 91 -4.66 9.98 -0.42
N GLN A 92 -4.32 8.76 -0.80
CA GLN A 92 -4.83 8.14 -2.04
C GLN A 92 -6.36 8.04 -2.02
N LEU A 93 -6.96 7.64 -0.90
CA LEU A 93 -8.43 7.60 -0.75
C LEU A 93 -9.07 8.99 -0.90
N ILE A 94 -8.48 10.01 -0.28
CA ILE A 94 -8.99 11.39 -0.38
C ILE A 94 -8.86 11.92 -1.81
N LEU A 95 -7.75 11.63 -2.49
CA LEU A 95 -7.53 12.05 -3.88
C LEU A 95 -8.56 11.48 -4.85
N VAL A 96 -9.10 10.29 -4.58
CA VAL A 96 -10.17 9.69 -5.42
C VAL A 96 -11.59 10.02 -4.91
N GLY A 97 -11.71 10.94 -3.97
CA GLY A 97 -13.00 11.50 -3.53
C GLY A 97 -13.62 10.89 -2.29
N SER A 98 -12.88 10.06 -1.54
CA SER A 98 -13.38 9.51 -0.29
C SER A 98 -13.68 10.60 0.74
N ASN A 99 -14.79 10.46 1.45
CA ASN A 99 -15.07 11.25 2.64
C ASN A 99 -14.06 10.87 3.74
N PRO A 100 -13.25 11.83 4.25
CA PRO A 100 -12.21 11.55 5.24
C PRO A 100 -12.76 11.01 6.57
N ASP A 101 -14.01 11.27 6.89
CA ASP A 101 -14.66 10.79 8.12
C ASP A 101 -15.22 9.36 7.97
N LYS A 102 -15.11 8.76 6.80
CA LYS A 102 -15.67 7.45 6.46
C LYS A 102 -14.62 6.53 5.83
N ILE A 103 -13.48 6.40 6.48
CA ILE A 103 -12.37 5.55 6.07
C ILE A 103 -12.21 4.38 7.03
N GLY A 104 -12.06 3.19 6.49
CA GLY A 104 -11.62 1.99 7.20
C GLY A 104 -10.35 1.42 6.59
N LEU A 105 -9.46 0.92 7.43
CA LEU A 105 -8.17 0.37 7.03
C LEU A 105 -8.10 -1.14 7.27
N LEU A 106 -7.28 -1.82 6.48
CA LEU A 106 -6.88 -3.21 6.67
C LEU A 106 -5.37 -3.29 6.70
N ASP A 107 -4.84 -4.03 7.66
CA ASP A 107 -3.43 -4.35 7.73
C ASP A 107 -3.09 -5.63 6.97
N ASN A 108 -1.88 -5.68 6.45
CA ASN A 108 -1.28 -6.91 5.95
C ASN A 108 0.21 -6.88 6.28
N PHE A 109 0.60 -7.72 7.25
CA PHE A 109 1.99 -7.88 7.64
C PHE A 109 2.64 -9.05 6.92
N CYS A 110 3.87 -8.83 6.43
CA CYS A 110 4.81 -9.88 6.04
C CYS A 110 6.10 -9.68 6.83
N MET A 111 6.38 -10.62 7.73
CA MET A 111 7.46 -10.53 8.71
C MET A 111 8.33 -11.78 8.69
N GLY A 112 9.60 -11.62 9.05
CA GLY A 112 10.54 -12.70 9.27
C GLY A 112 10.19 -13.56 10.50
N ASN A 113 11.21 -14.13 11.13
CA ASN A 113 11.02 -14.96 12.31
C ASN A 113 10.75 -14.11 13.57
N PRO A 114 9.55 -14.15 14.18
CA PRO A 114 9.22 -13.38 15.38
C PRO A 114 9.91 -13.88 16.65
N GLU A 115 10.56 -15.05 16.61
CA GLU A 115 11.41 -15.53 17.71
C GLU A 115 12.78 -14.83 17.72
N ASP A 116 13.16 -14.18 16.62
CA ASP A 116 14.30 -13.27 16.62
C ASP A 116 13.88 -11.94 17.29
N PRO A 117 14.53 -11.55 18.39
CA PRO A 117 14.20 -10.32 19.10
C PRO A 117 14.31 -9.05 18.23
N ALA A 118 15.18 -9.05 17.22
CA ALA A 118 15.33 -7.92 16.31
C ALA A 118 14.13 -7.82 15.37
N GLU A 119 13.67 -8.94 14.80
CA GLU A 119 12.47 -8.97 13.95
C GLU A 119 11.21 -8.63 14.74
N LEU A 120 11.07 -9.18 15.94
CA LEU A 120 9.96 -8.83 16.83
C LEU A 120 9.99 -7.35 17.24
N GLY A 121 11.16 -6.78 17.50
CA GLY A 121 11.32 -5.35 17.78
C GLY A 121 10.86 -4.46 16.64
N ARG A 122 11.18 -4.81 15.40
CA ARG A 122 10.71 -4.10 14.18
C ARG A 122 9.18 -4.16 14.04
N LEU A 123 8.58 -5.32 14.29
CA LEU A 123 7.12 -5.46 14.30
C LEU A 123 6.48 -4.54 15.34
N VAL A 124 6.99 -4.54 16.57
CA VAL A 124 6.45 -3.71 17.67
C VAL A 124 6.50 -2.22 17.32
N GLU A 125 7.61 -1.74 16.75
CA GLU A 125 7.72 -0.33 16.35
C GLU A 125 6.76 0.01 15.20
N CYS A 126 6.59 -0.87 14.22
CA CYS A 126 5.62 -0.70 13.15
C CYS A 126 4.18 -0.64 13.70
N VAL A 127 3.81 -1.57 14.59
CA VAL A 127 2.45 -1.61 15.18
C VAL A 127 2.14 -0.35 15.99
N LYS A 128 3.10 0.15 16.79
CA LYS A 128 2.94 1.43 17.49
C LYS A 128 2.70 2.60 16.53
N ALA A 129 3.42 2.61 15.42
CA ALA A 129 3.32 3.65 14.41
C ALA A 129 1.95 3.66 13.72
N ILE A 130 1.48 2.49 13.26
CA ILE A 130 0.20 2.40 12.56
C ILE A 130 -0.98 2.69 13.49
N ALA A 131 -0.94 2.26 14.75
CA ALA A 131 -1.96 2.59 15.73
C ALA A 131 -2.07 4.11 15.93
N LYS A 132 -0.92 4.79 16.12
CA LYS A 132 -0.90 6.25 16.27
C LYS A 132 -1.36 6.99 15.01
N ALA A 133 -1.00 6.50 13.83
CA ALA A 133 -1.43 7.10 12.57
C ALA A 133 -2.94 6.91 12.34
N ALA A 134 -3.47 5.71 12.61
CA ALA A 134 -4.90 5.43 12.53
C ALA A 134 -5.72 6.34 13.46
N ASP A 135 -5.28 6.52 14.70
CA ASP A 135 -5.89 7.45 15.66
C ASP A 135 -5.85 8.90 15.15
N ALA A 136 -4.71 9.34 14.59
CA ALA A 136 -4.56 10.71 14.10
C ALA A 136 -5.48 11.03 12.91
N TYR A 137 -5.75 10.04 12.06
CA TYR A 137 -6.67 10.16 10.93
C TYR A 137 -8.11 9.79 11.25
N ASN A 138 -8.39 9.30 12.46
CA ASN A 138 -9.69 8.72 12.83
C ASN A 138 -10.14 7.64 11.84
N ALA A 139 -9.19 6.84 11.34
CA ALA A 139 -9.37 5.79 10.36
C ALA A 139 -9.06 4.42 11.00
N PRO A 140 -10.08 3.71 11.52
CA PRO A 140 -9.86 2.47 12.27
C PRO A 140 -9.43 1.33 11.34
N PHE A 141 -8.57 0.45 11.87
CA PHE A 141 -8.37 -0.86 11.29
C PHE A 141 -9.61 -1.73 11.54
N ILE A 142 -10.25 -2.19 10.47
CA ILE A 142 -11.50 -2.96 10.51
C ILE A 142 -11.30 -4.44 10.20
N SER A 143 -10.17 -4.80 9.63
CA SER A 143 -9.76 -6.17 9.34
C SER A 143 -8.25 -6.21 9.12
N GLY A 144 -7.70 -7.40 8.98
CA GLY A 144 -6.28 -7.56 8.69
C GLY A 144 -5.89 -9.01 8.42
N LYS A 145 -4.65 -9.19 7.99
CA LYS A 145 -4.05 -10.49 7.70
C LYS A 145 -2.56 -10.44 8.01
N ASP A 146 -2.07 -11.36 8.81
CA ASP A 146 -0.70 -11.41 9.25
C ASP A 146 0.02 -12.67 8.73
N SER A 147 1.23 -12.48 8.25
CA SER A 147 2.13 -13.57 7.89
C SER A 147 3.44 -13.39 8.64
N PHE A 148 3.72 -14.35 9.51
CA PHE A 148 4.98 -14.46 10.24
C PHE A 148 5.75 -15.69 9.75
N TYR A 149 7.03 -15.82 10.17
CA TYR A 149 7.92 -16.90 9.73
C TYR A 149 8.16 -16.90 8.22
N ASN A 150 8.11 -15.73 7.56
CA ASN A 150 8.50 -15.59 6.15
C ASN A 150 10.03 -15.48 6.07
N TYR A 151 10.70 -16.61 6.29
CA TYR A 151 12.14 -16.72 6.18
C TYR A 151 12.54 -18.09 5.62
N PHE A 152 13.76 -18.18 5.15
CA PHE A 152 14.33 -19.40 4.62
C PHE A 152 15.72 -19.63 5.24
N GLU A 153 15.94 -20.82 5.78
CA GLU A 153 17.23 -21.22 6.33
C GLU A 153 18.19 -21.60 5.19
N THR A 154 19.39 -21.00 5.23
CA THR A 154 20.49 -21.33 4.33
C THR A 154 21.72 -21.75 5.12
N GLU A 155 22.75 -22.30 4.44
CA GLU A 155 24.03 -22.64 5.06
C GLU A 155 24.73 -21.41 5.67
N ASP A 156 24.45 -20.21 5.15
CA ASP A 156 24.99 -18.93 5.61
C ASP A 156 24.11 -18.24 6.66
N GLY A 157 23.01 -18.88 7.08
CA GLY A 157 22.04 -18.35 8.02
C GLY A 157 20.68 -18.03 7.40
N PRO A 158 19.71 -17.54 8.19
CA PRO A 158 18.36 -17.28 7.72
C PRO A 158 18.29 -16.05 6.81
N ILE A 159 17.53 -16.15 5.73
CA ILE A 159 17.11 -15.05 4.87
C ILE A 159 15.69 -14.68 5.24
N ASN A 160 15.49 -13.58 5.93
CA ASN A 160 14.17 -13.05 6.27
C ASN A 160 13.60 -12.18 5.14
N VAL A 161 12.28 -12.23 4.96
CA VAL A 161 11.56 -11.17 4.22
C VAL A 161 11.80 -9.84 4.96
N PRO A 162 12.13 -8.76 4.26
CA PRO A 162 12.17 -7.44 4.89
C PRO A 162 10.86 -7.14 5.60
N VAL A 163 10.94 -6.52 6.77
CA VAL A 163 9.75 -6.07 7.49
C VAL A 163 8.85 -5.27 6.53
N THR A 164 7.65 -5.76 6.32
CA THR A 164 6.73 -5.20 5.34
C THR A 164 5.34 -5.05 5.94
N PHE A 165 4.81 -3.85 5.84
CA PHE A 165 3.42 -3.52 6.15
C PHE A 165 2.75 -2.96 4.89
N LEU A 166 1.69 -3.60 4.44
CA LEU A 166 0.81 -3.10 3.40
C LEU A 166 -0.49 -2.64 4.05
N CYS A 167 -0.89 -1.41 3.78
CA CYS A 167 -2.17 -0.86 4.19
C CYS A 167 -3.13 -0.86 3.02
N SER A 168 -4.29 -1.50 3.16
CA SER A 168 -5.40 -1.34 2.23
C SER A 168 -6.45 -0.46 2.89
N GLY A 169 -6.98 0.50 2.15
CA GLY A 169 -7.98 1.42 2.65
C GLY A 169 -9.25 1.38 1.82
N PHE A 170 -10.37 1.57 2.51
CA PHE A 170 -11.68 1.72 1.92
C PHE A 170 -12.33 3.00 2.44
N GLY A 171 -13.02 3.71 1.56
CA GLY A 171 -13.72 4.92 1.95
C GLY A 171 -15.01 5.09 1.16
N VAL A 172 -15.89 5.93 1.65
CA VAL A 172 -17.17 6.24 0.99
C VAL A 172 -17.00 7.50 0.16
N VAL A 173 -17.40 7.43 -1.10
CA VAL A 173 -17.59 8.56 -2.01
C VAL A 173 -19.08 8.86 -2.08
N GLU A 174 -19.48 10.12 -1.82
CA GLU A 174 -20.85 10.62 -1.81
C GLU A 174 -21.15 11.53 -2.98
#